data_92cbe3403e64b9ac0ed8eaca7a9203ba
#
_entry.id   92cbe3403e64b9ac0ed8eaca7a9203ba
#
_cell.length_a   1.000
_cell.length_b   1.000
_cell.length_c   1.000
_cell.angle_alpha   90.00
_cell.angle_beta   90.00
_cell.angle_gamma   90.00
#
_symmetry.space_group_name_H-M   'P 1'
#
loop_
_entity.id
_entity.type
_entity.pdbx_description
1 polymer ?
#
loop_
_entity_poly.entity_id
_entity_poly.type
_entity_poly.pdbx_seq_one_letter_code
_entity_poly.pdbx_strand_id
1 'polypeptide(L)'
;MLVALGVILGGGYVLTAPPSGFSSQDVVIARGASVFAVAQELADAHIIAYPMALRIVLRIEGNENRIRAGTYRFVTSENLLAVCDRLVTGAYGIPPVRITFFEGTTVREMAARVAAAFPGISAADFSAAGHPYEGYLFPDTYLFSTSADAASIVAAMRANFNAKIQSLSGEIQASGHSLSDIVIMASLVEKEARSSGAKRMVAGILWNRLQRGMPLQVDSVFGYIYGRSTYAPSLADLRVNSPYNTYLHKGLPPGPIDNPGLDSLEAAANPAKTNYLYYLTGTDGRMHYAMTYAEHEANRRKYLP
;
A
#
# COMPACT_ATOMS: atom_id res chain seq x y z
N MET A 1 -25.62 50.99 18.71
CA MET A 1 -25.58 49.55 18.36
C MET A 1 -25.07 49.30 16.94
N LEU A 2 -25.64 49.94 15.91
CA LEU A 2 -25.19 49.76 14.50
C LEU A 2 -23.76 50.17 14.24
N VAL A 3 -23.24 51.27 14.84
CA VAL A 3 -21.84 51.73 14.70
C VAL A 3 -20.85 50.73 15.31
N ALA A 4 -21.17 50.20 16.50
CA ALA A 4 -20.34 49.18 17.15
C ALA A 4 -20.27 47.88 16.31
N LEU A 5 -21.39 47.45 15.72
CA LEU A 5 -21.45 46.28 14.86
C LEU A 5 -20.61 46.50 13.57
N GLY A 6 -20.69 47.71 12.96
CA GLY A 6 -19.90 48.08 11.79
C GLY A 6 -18.39 48.11 12.07
N VAL A 7 -17.97 48.56 13.25
CA VAL A 7 -16.56 48.56 13.67
C VAL A 7 -16.05 47.15 13.92
N ILE A 8 -16.87 46.25 14.52
CA ILE A 8 -16.50 44.85 14.73
C ILE A 8 -16.40 44.10 13.40
N LEU A 9 -17.38 44.28 12.51
CA LEU A 9 -17.38 43.60 11.20
C LEU A 9 -16.29 44.18 10.27
N GLY A 10 -16.07 45.49 10.27
CA GLY A 10 -14.99 46.13 9.51
C GLY A 10 -13.62 45.79 10.04
N GLY A 11 -13.44 45.79 11.36
CA GLY A 11 -12.19 45.35 12.00
C GLY A 11 -11.88 43.87 11.73
N GLY A 12 -12.90 43.00 11.81
CA GLY A 12 -12.76 41.57 11.46
C GLY A 12 -12.36 41.36 10.00
N TYR A 13 -12.94 42.11 9.08
CA TYR A 13 -12.58 42.06 7.66
C TYR A 13 -11.13 42.48 7.43
N VAL A 14 -10.68 43.57 8.02
CA VAL A 14 -9.29 44.05 7.87
C VAL A 14 -8.29 43.03 8.41
N LEU A 15 -8.59 42.41 9.57
CA LEU A 15 -7.70 41.41 10.20
C LEU A 15 -7.62 40.10 9.41
N THR A 16 -8.64 39.79 8.62
CA THR A 16 -8.69 38.53 7.84
C THR A 16 -8.42 38.75 6.35
N ALA A 17 -8.34 39.99 5.90
CA ALA A 17 -8.08 40.30 4.48
C ALA A 17 -6.71 39.77 4.02
N PRO A 18 -6.59 39.38 2.75
CA PRO A 18 -5.33 38.98 2.16
C PRO A 18 -4.29 40.13 2.24
N PRO A 19 -2.99 39.79 2.43
CA PRO A 19 -1.95 40.80 2.48
C PRO A 19 -1.73 41.47 1.10
N SER A 20 -1.26 42.72 1.10
CA SER A 20 -0.71 43.34 -0.09
C SER A 20 0.70 42.78 -0.35
N GLY A 21 1.08 42.68 -1.64
CA GLY A 21 2.42 42.19 -2.01
C GLY A 21 2.57 40.67 -2.02
N PHE A 22 1.46 39.93 -2.09
CA PHE A 22 1.48 38.46 -2.29
C PHE A 22 2.23 38.09 -3.58
N SER A 23 3.04 37.04 -3.52
CA SER A 23 3.59 36.37 -4.69
C SER A 23 3.37 34.86 -4.55
N SER A 24 3.16 34.16 -5.68
CA SER A 24 3.00 32.72 -5.69
C SER A 24 4.28 32.04 -5.20
N GLN A 25 4.18 31.21 -4.17
CA GLN A 25 5.33 30.56 -3.55
C GLN A 25 4.93 29.32 -2.74
N ASP A 26 5.94 28.54 -2.39
CA ASP A 26 5.83 27.40 -1.49
C ASP A 26 6.33 27.82 -0.09
N VAL A 27 5.55 27.49 0.96
CA VAL A 27 5.92 27.69 2.37
C VAL A 27 6.01 26.33 3.06
N VAL A 28 7.12 26.08 3.76
CA VAL A 28 7.39 24.80 4.44
C VAL A 28 7.07 24.92 5.91
N ILE A 29 6.05 24.23 6.38
CA ILE A 29 5.71 24.13 7.80
C ILE A 29 6.41 22.90 8.38
N ALA A 30 7.39 23.14 9.26
CA ALA A 30 8.16 22.07 9.88
C ALA A 30 7.33 21.22 10.85
N ARG A 31 7.66 19.93 10.96
CA ARG A 31 6.99 19.02 11.91
C ARG A 31 7.26 19.47 13.36
N GLY A 32 6.19 19.65 14.14
CA GLY A 32 6.29 20.13 15.53
C GLY A 32 6.51 21.63 15.68
N ALA A 33 6.42 22.40 14.59
CA ALA A 33 6.48 23.86 14.68
C ALA A 33 5.36 24.39 15.59
N SER A 34 5.67 25.36 16.44
CA SER A 34 4.66 26.03 17.27
C SER A 34 3.76 26.90 16.41
N VAL A 35 2.50 27.13 16.85
CA VAL A 35 1.57 28.04 16.17
C VAL A 35 2.18 29.43 15.98
N PHE A 36 3.02 29.88 16.92
CA PHE A 36 3.74 31.15 16.81
C PHE A 36 4.73 31.13 15.62
N ALA A 37 5.56 30.09 15.52
CA ALA A 37 6.53 29.96 14.44
C ALA A 37 5.84 29.88 13.07
N VAL A 38 4.76 29.09 12.96
CA VAL A 38 3.97 28.98 11.73
C VAL A 38 3.36 30.32 11.33
N ALA A 39 2.79 31.09 12.31
CA ALA A 39 2.21 32.37 12.03
C ALA A 39 3.26 33.40 11.54
N GLN A 40 4.46 33.36 12.12
CA GLN A 40 5.55 34.25 11.72
C GLN A 40 6.05 33.91 10.31
N GLU A 41 6.27 32.62 10.02
CA GLU A 41 6.72 32.14 8.70
C GLU A 41 5.75 32.51 7.59
N LEU A 42 4.44 32.36 7.82
CA LEU A 42 3.42 32.76 6.87
C LEU A 42 3.34 34.28 6.67
N ALA A 43 3.61 35.05 7.70
CA ALA A 43 3.65 36.52 7.59
C ALA A 43 4.90 37.00 6.85
N ASP A 44 6.07 36.42 7.15
CA ASP A 44 7.34 36.72 6.48
C ASP A 44 7.26 36.37 4.98
N ALA A 45 6.52 35.32 4.66
CA ALA A 45 6.19 34.90 3.30
C ALA A 45 5.05 35.74 2.66
N HIS A 46 4.52 36.75 3.30
CA HIS A 46 3.38 37.56 2.80
C HIS A 46 2.14 36.73 2.44
N ILE A 47 1.91 35.62 3.13
CA ILE A 47 0.70 34.80 2.98
C ILE A 47 -0.43 35.34 3.87
N ILE A 48 -0.08 35.85 5.05
CA ILE A 48 -1.00 36.50 5.97
C ILE A 48 -0.46 37.87 6.37
N ALA A 49 -1.37 38.82 6.67
CA ALA A 49 -0.97 40.16 7.09
C ALA A 49 -0.64 40.23 8.61
N TYR A 50 -1.36 39.47 9.42
CA TYR A 50 -1.32 39.60 10.88
C TYR A 50 -1.10 38.26 11.56
N PRO A 51 0.15 37.93 12.03
CA PRO A 51 0.45 36.67 12.70
C PRO A 51 -0.40 36.38 13.94
N MET A 52 -0.73 37.44 14.69
CA MET A 52 -1.56 37.32 15.89
C MET A 52 -2.99 36.90 15.56
N ALA A 53 -3.55 37.35 14.42
CA ALA A 53 -4.89 36.99 13.99
C ALA A 53 -5.01 35.49 13.70
N LEU A 54 -4.02 34.87 13.04
CA LEU A 54 -3.97 33.42 12.81
C LEU A 54 -4.01 32.65 14.13
N ARG A 55 -3.23 33.08 15.11
CA ARG A 55 -3.19 32.44 16.43
C ARG A 55 -4.54 32.53 17.17
N ILE A 56 -5.20 33.69 17.08
CA ILE A 56 -6.53 33.90 17.70
C ILE A 56 -7.58 33.00 17.02
N VAL A 57 -7.62 32.95 15.69
CA VAL A 57 -8.55 32.11 14.94
C VAL A 57 -8.38 30.66 15.31
N LEU A 58 -7.15 30.11 15.22
CA LEU A 58 -6.88 28.71 15.56
C LEU A 58 -7.23 28.36 17.03
N ARG A 59 -7.04 29.33 17.96
CA ARG A 59 -7.40 29.14 19.37
C ARG A 59 -8.93 29.09 19.55
N ILE A 60 -9.66 30.02 18.94
CA ILE A 60 -11.11 30.09 19.04
C ILE A 60 -11.74 28.81 18.46
N GLU A 61 -11.18 28.28 17.39
CA GLU A 61 -11.62 27.04 16.74
C GLU A 61 -11.14 25.77 17.45
N GLY A 62 -10.26 25.87 18.46
CA GLY A 62 -9.67 24.71 19.14
C GLY A 62 -8.70 23.90 18.25
N ASN A 63 -8.15 24.52 17.22
CA ASN A 63 -7.34 23.88 16.19
C ASN A 63 -5.80 24.06 16.37
N GLU A 64 -5.34 24.63 17.50
CA GLU A 64 -3.92 24.95 17.74
C GLU A 64 -3.00 23.73 17.57
N ASN A 65 -3.46 22.52 17.93
CA ASN A 65 -2.71 21.27 17.84
C ASN A 65 -2.98 20.46 16.56
N ARG A 66 -3.73 21.02 15.60
CA ARG A 66 -4.16 20.33 14.37
C ARG A 66 -3.44 20.79 13.12
N ILE A 67 -2.49 21.72 13.24
CA ILE A 67 -1.68 22.19 12.10
C ILE A 67 -0.90 20.99 11.53
N ARG A 68 -1.04 20.78 10.24
CA ARG A 68 -0.33 19.72 9.51
C ARG A 68 0.97 20.27 8.93
N ALA A 69 2.08 19.61 9.26
CA ALA A 69 3.38 19.89 8.68
C ALA A 69 3.42 19.50 7.20
N GLY A 70 4.20 20.23 6.40
CA GLY A 70 4.37 19.97 4.97
C GLY A 70 4.62 21.24 4.18
N THR A 71 4.82 21.10 2.88
CA THR A 71 4.98 22.22 1.96
C THR A 71 3.63 22.67 1.43
N TYR A 72 3.27 23.92 1.66
CA TYR A 72 2.03 24.54 1.19
C TYR A 72 2.33 25.45 0.00
N ARG A 73 1.67 25.17 -1.11
CA ARG A 73 1.73 26.04 -2.30
C ARG A 73 0.59 27.04 -2.29
N PHE A 74 0.95 28.32 -2.30
CA PHE A 74 0.01 29.41 -2.44
C PHE A 74 0.17 30.02 -3.83
N VAL A 75 -0.82 29.82 -4.71
CA VAL A 75 -0.82 30.35 -6.09
C VAL A 75 -1.63 31.64 -6.23
N THR A 76 -2.55 31.87 -5.28
CA THR A 76 -3.39 33.08 -5.19
C THR A 76 -3.39 33.59 -3.77
N SER A 77 -3.61 34.88 -3.60
CA SER A 77 -3.81 35.49 -2.30
C SER A 77 -5.12 34.96 -1.68
N GLU A 78 -5.05 34.49 -0.45
CA GLU A 78 -6.18 33.89 0.27
C GLU A 78 -6.46 34.70 1.55
N ASN A 79 -7.70 34.65 2.03
CA ASN A 79 -8.01 35.26 3.33
C ASN A 79 -7.51 34.37 4.47
N LEU A 80 -7.34 34.93 5.65
CA LEU A 80 -6.78 34.25 6.81
C LEU A 80 -7.55 32.99 7.20
N LEU A 81 -8.88 32.98 7.07
CA LEU A 81 -9.72 31.82 7.45
C LEU A 81 -9.45 30.66 6.50
N ALA A 82 -9.32 30.92 5.19
CA ALA A 82 -8.95 29.89 4.22
C ALA A 82 -7.55 29.34 4.49
N VAL A 83 -6.59 30.19 4.86
CA VAL A 83 -5.24 29.76 5.27
C VAL A 83 -5.31 28.87 6.51
N CYS A 84 -6.09 29.24 7.54
CA CYS A 84 -6.30 28.41 8.74
C CYS A 84 -6.90 27.04 8.38
N ASP A 85 -7.95 27.01 7.56
CA ASP A 85 -8.57 25.75 7.12
C ASP A 85 -7.56 24.86 6.38
N ARG A 86 -6.76 25.43 5.47
CA ARG A 86 -5.71 24.70 4.76
C ARG A 86 -4.69 24.08 5.72
N LEU A 87 -4.25 24.82 6.74
CA LEU A 87 -3.30 24.32 7.73
C LEU A 87 -3.85 23.16 8.54
N VAL A 88 -5.14 23.23 8.90
CA VAL A 88 -5.82 22.19 9.72
C VAL A 88 -6.17 20.96 8.89
N THR A 89 -6.65 21.14 7.66
CA THR A 89 -7.05 20.05 6.77
C THR A 89 -5.87 19.42 6.03
N GLY A 90 -4.75 20.14 5.89
CA GLY A 90 -3.61 19.71 5.09
C GLY A 90 -3.85 19.91 3.58
N ALA A 91 -4.60 20.94 3.21
CA ALA A 91 -4.81 21.31 1.81
C ALA A 91 -3.55 22.01 1.27
N TYR A 92 -2.52 21.23 0.97
CA TYR A 92 -1.18 21.72 0.60
C TYR A 92 -1.14 22.53 -0.70
N GLY A 93 -2.17 22.48 -1.55
CA GLY A 93 -2.19 23.16 -2.86
C GLY A 93 -1.21 22.57 -3.88
N ILE A 94 -0.56 21.46 -3.54
CA ILE A 94 0.31 20.68 -4.42
C ILE A 94 -0.44 19.41 -4.80
N PRO A 95 -0.53 19.05 -6.09
CA PRO A 95 -1.18 17.83 -6.50
C PRO A 95 -0.54 16.62 -5.77
N PRO A 96 -1.34 15.69 -5.27
CA PRO A 96 -0.81 14.50 -4.64
C PRO A 96 -0.02 13.65 -5.65
N VAL A 97 1.00 12.96 -5.17
CA VAL A 97 1.75 11.98 -5.95
C VAL A 97 0.89 10.73 -6.10
N ARG A 98 0.57 10.38 -7.35
CA ARG A 98 -0.13 9.15 -7.67
C ARG A 98 0.88 8.03 -7.88
N ILE A 99 0.73 6.94 -7.13
CA ILE A 99 1.58 5.75 -7.26
C ILE A 99 0.70 4.49 -7.29
N THR A 100 0.99 3.58 -8.22
CA THR A 100 0.29 2.30 -8.38
C THR A 100 1.23 1.17 -8.00
N PHE A 101 0.80 0.32 -7.09
CA PHE A 101 1.43 -0.96 -6.77
C PHE A 101 0.59 -2.08 -7.40
N PHE A 102 1.24 -2.91 -8.21
CA PHE A 102 0.57 -4.02 -8.86
C PHE A 102 0.49 -5.23 -7.93
N GLU A 103 -0.50 -6.07 -8.16
CA GLU A 103 -0.66 -7.35 -7.47
C GLU A 103 0.58 -8.22 -7.67
N GLY A 104 0.94 -8.98 -6.66
CA GLY A 104 2.14 -9.80 -6.67
C GLY A 104 3.46 -9.02 -6.57
N THR A 105 3.43 -7.73 -6.22
CA THR A 105 4.64 -6.92 -6.02
C THR A 105 5.20 -7.15 -4.61
N THR A 106 6.50 -7.41 -4.51
CA THR A 106 7.20 -7.53 -3.22
C THR A 106 7.46 -6.16 -2.59
N VAL A 107 7.66 -6.10 -1.27
CA VAL A 107 8.07 -4.86 -0.58
C VAL A 107 9.35 -4.27 -1.19
N ARG A 108 10.29 -5.11 -1.63
CA ARG A 108 11.51 -4.65 -2.31
C ARG A 108 11.20 -3.90 -3.61
N GLU A 109 10.30 -4.43 -4.42
CA GLU A 109 9.87 -3.80 -5.68
C GLU A 109 9.04 -2.54 -5.42
N MET A 110 8.20 -2.54 -4.38
CA MET A 110 7.47 -1.36 -3.91
C MET A 110 8.45 -0.25 -3.48
N ALA A 111 9.51 -0.60 -2.76
CA ALA A 111 10.54 0.34 -2.31
C ALA A 111 11.21 1.08 -3.48
N ALA A 112 11.52 0.37 -4.56
CA ALA A 112 12.09 1.00 -5.76
C ALA A 112 11.11 2.00 -6.41
N ARG A 113 9.80 1.68 -6.44
CA ARG A 113 8.76 2.57 -6.95
C ARG A 113 8.56 3.81 -6.07
N VAL A 114 8.58 3.62 -4.74
CA VAL A 114 8.45 4.74 -3.78
C VAL A 114 9.65 5.67 -3.90
N ALA A 115 10.89 5.14 -3.94
CA ALA A 115 12.09 5.97 -4.10
C ALA A 115 12.11 6.75 -5.41
N ALA A 116 11.56 6.18 -6.48
CA ALA A 116 11.42 6.89 -7.77
C ALA A 116 10.37 8.01 -7.74
N ALA A 117 9.29 7.83 -6.96
CA ALA A 117 8.18 8.78 -6.87
C ALA A 117 8.40 9.87 -5.79
N PHE A 118 9.18 9.58 -4.75
CA PHE A 118 9.42 10.44 -3.59
C PHE A 118 10.93 10.60 -3.35
N PRO A 119 11.57 11.65 -3.89
CA PRO A 119 13.02 11.86 -3.74
C PRO A 119 13.52 11.92 -2.29
N GLY A 120 12.63 12.24 -1.34
CA GLY A 120 12.93 12.28 0.11
C GLY A 120 12.84 10.92 0.82
N ILE A 121 12.43 9.85 0.13
CA ILE A 121 12.29 8.50 0.72
C ILE A 121 13.24 7.55 -0.01
N SER A 122 14.27 7.05 0.68
CA SER A 122 15.14 6.04 0.08
C SER A 122 14.43 4.68 -0.01
N ALA A 123 14.87 3.83 -0.95
CA ALA A 123 14.37 2.47 -1.04
C ALA A 123 14.67 1.65 0.24
N ALA A 124 15.78 1.97 0.93
CA ALA A 124 16.14 1.34 2.20
C ALA A 124 15.16 1.72 3.32
N ASP A 125 14.78 3.00 3.43
CA ASP A 125 13.84 3.47 4.44
C ASP A 125 12.46 2.83 4.26
N PHE A 126 11.97 2.79 3.01
CA PHE A 126 10.70 2.12 2.73
C PHE A 126 10.78 0.61 2.98
N SER A 127 11.87 -0.05 2.57
CA SER A 127 12.06 -1.48 2.83
C SER A 127 12.09 -1.78 4.33
N ALA A 128 12.77 -0.97 5.13
CA ALA A 128 12.83 -1.13 6.58
C ALA A 128 11.44 -1.00 7.22
N ALA A 129 10.63 -0.03 6.77
CA ALA A 129 9.28 0.18 7.27
C ALA A 129 8.30 -0.91 6.81
N GLY A 130 8.43 -1.38 5.57
CA GLY A 130 7.48 -2.28 4.91
C GLY A 130 7.76 -3.76 5.09
N HIS A 131 9.04 -4.18 5.22
CA HIS A 131 9.43 -5.60 5.26
C HIS A 131 8.71 -6.43 6.34
N PRO A 132 8.44 -5.91 7.56
CA PRO A 132 7.66 -6.64 8.54
C PRO A 132 6.21 -6.93 8.11
N TYR A 133 5.77 -6.33 7.03
CA TYR A 133 4.40 -6.38 6.50
C TYR A 133 4.34 -6.95 5.07
N GLU A 134 5.34 -7.72 4.63
CA GLU A 134 5.26 -8.46 3.36
C GLU A 134 3.97 -9.29 3.33
N GLY A 135 3.21 -9.20 2.24
CA GLY A 135 1.89 -9.82 2.08
C GLY A 135 0.70 -9.01 2.63
N TYR A 136 0.96 -7.96 3.41
CA TYR A 136 -0.05 -7.15 4.09
C TYR A 136 -0.08 -5.69 3.63
N LEU A 137 0.65 -5.33 2.58
CA LEU A 137 0.64 -4.02 1.94
C LEU A 137 -0.22 -4.11 0.67
N PHE A 138 -1.52 -3.79 0.79
CA PHE A 138 -2.46 -4.05 -0.31
C PHE A 138 -2.06 -3.34 -1.60
N PRO A 139 -1.96 -4.07 -2.73
CA PRO A 139 -1.67 -3.47 -4.04
C PRO A 139 -2.88 -2.67 -4.55
N ASP A 140 -2.68 -1.40 -4.82
CA ASP A 140 -3.71 -0.47 -5.30
C ASP A 140 -3.05 0.79 -5.87
N THR A 141 -3.87 1.71 -6.37
CA THR A 141 -3.43 3.06 -6.71
C THR A 141 -3.71 4.01 -5.56
N TYR A 142 -2.66 4.64 -5.05
CA TYR A 142 -2.71 5.57 -3.94
C TYR A 142 -2.40 7.00 -4.37
N LEU A 143 -2.96 7.95 -3.64
CA LEU A 143 -2.66 9.37 -3.74
C LEU A 143 -2.05 9.81 -2.42
N PHE A 144 -0.77 10.19 -2.44
CA PHE A 144 -0.05 10.63 -1.26
C PHE A 144 0.33 12.10 -1.36
N SER A 145 0.35 12.79 -0.21
CA SER A 145 0.98 14.10 -0.13
C SER A 145 2.44 14.03 -0.56
N THR A 146 2.96 15.10 -1.15
CA THR A 146 4.39 15.22 -1.45
C THR A 146 5.28 15.21 -0.19
N SER A 147 4.69 15.45 0.98
CA SER A 147 5.35 15.36 2.29
C SER A 147 5.19 13.99 2.97
N ALA A 148 4.65 12.98 2.27
CA ALA A 148 4.52 11.64 2.83
C ALA A 148 5.89 11.05 3.15
N ASP A 149 5.98 10.33 4.26
CA ASP A 149 7.13 9.52 4.66
C ASP A 149 6.84 8.02 4.45
N ALA A 150 7.87 7.18 4.54
CA ALA A 150 7.75 5.74 4.35
C ALA A 150 6.73 5.12 5.31
N ALA A 151 6.68 5.57 6.56
CA ALA A 151 5.77 5.03 7.56
C ALA A 151 4.31 5.34 7.24
N SER A 152 4.00 6.56 6.76
CA SER A 152 2.64 6.95 6.37
C SER A 152 2.15 6.20 5.13
N ILE A 153 3.03 5.94 4.16
CA ILE A 153 2.71 5.13 2.97
C ILE A 153 2.39 3.69 3.40
N VAL A 154 3.26 3.06 4.19
CA VAL A 154 3.04 1.71 4.72
C VAL A 154 1.75 1.63 5.54
N ALA A 155 1.49 2.61 6.40
CA ALA A 155 0.26 2.66 7.21
C ALA A 155 -1.00 2.73 6.33
N ALA A 156 -1.00 3.53 5.27
CA ALA A 156 -2.13 3.63 4.34
C ALA A 156 -2.36 2.31 3.59
N MET A 157 -1.29 1.65 3.13
CA MET A 157 -1.39 0.36 2.43
C MET A 157 -1.92 -0.74 3.36
N ARG A 158 -1.48 -0.76 4.62
CA ARG A 158 -1.99 -1.67 5.66
C ARG A 158 -3.45 -1.40 6.01
N ALA A 159 -3.83 -0.14 6.12
CA ALA A 159 -5.23 0.23 6.38
C ALA A 159 -6.14 -0.26 5.25
N ASN A 160 -5.69 -0.14 3.99
CA ASN A 160 -6.43 -0.67 2.84
C ASN A 160 -6.49 -2.21 2.88
N PHE A 161 -5.39 -2.90 3.20
CA PHE A 161 -5.39 -4.34 3.40
C PHE A 161 -6.44 -4.77 4.43
N ASN A 162 -6.45 -4.13 5.61
CA ASN A 162 -7.40 -4.44 6.66
C ASN A 162 -8.86 -4.22 6.22
N ALA A 163 -9.14 -3.16 5.46
CA ALA A 163 -10.47 -2.91 4.91
C ALA A 163 -10.89 -3.99 3.90
N LYS A 164 -9.97 -4.44 3.04
CA LYS A 164 -10.23 -5.53 2.08
C LYS A 164 -10.46 -6.87 2.77
N ILE A 165 -9.63 -7.21 3.75
CA ILE A 165 -9.77 -8.46 4.53
C ILE A 165 -11.08 -8.49 5.29
N GLN A 166 -11.57 -7.36 5.79
CA GLN A 166 -12.85 -7.30 6.48
C GLN A 166 -14.01 -7.76 5.57
N SER A 167 -13.93 -7.51 4.26
CA SER A 167 -14.94 -8.00 3.31
C SER A 167 -14.91 -9.52 3.10
N LEU A 168 -13.78 -10.18 3.43
CA LEU A 168 -13.59 -11.63 3.31
C LEU A 168 -13.69 -12.36 4.67
N SER A 169 -14.12 -11.69 5.72
CA SER A 169 -14.12 -12.26 7.09
C SER A 169 -14.96 -13.54 7.21
N GLY A 170 -16.09 -13.61 6.48
CA GLY A 170 -16.95 -14.79 6.44
C GLY A 170 -16.27 -16.00 5.80
N GLU A 171 -15.64 -15.80 4.65
CA GLU A 171 -14.91 -16.83 3.91
C GLU A 171 -13.69 -17.33 4.69
N ILE A 172 -12.93 -16.41 5.28
CA ILE A 172 -11.77 -16.74 6.13
C ILE A 172 -12.22 -17.58 7.32
N GLN A 173 -13.27 -17.18 8.03
CA GLN A 173 -13.82 -17.97 9.13
C GLN A 173 -14.31 -19.35 8.68
N ALA A 174 -15.00 -19.42 7.55
CA ALA A 174 -15.52 -20.67 7.01
C ALA A 174 -14.41 -21.62 6.52
N SER A 175 -13.25 -21.09 6.09
CA SER A 175 -12.11 -21.88 5.64
C SER A 175 -11.45 -22.70 6.77
N GLY A 176 -11.54 -22.23 8.01
CA GLY A 176 -10.85 -22.80 9.17
C GLY A 176 -9.33 -22.53 9.19
N HIS A 177 -8.79 -21.76 8.24
CA HIS A 177 -7.38 -21.37 8.18
C HIS A 177 -7.15 -20.03 8.90
N SER A 178 -5.95 -19.82 9.40
CA SER A 178 -5.56 -18.52 9.97
C SER A 178 -5.43 -17.47 8.87
N LEU A 179 -5.58 -16.18 9.20
CA LEU A 179 -5.33 -15.09 8.26
C LEU A 179 -3.91 -15.16 7.68
N SER A 180 -2.93 -15.52 8.51
CA SER A 180 -1.55 -15.70 8.07
C SER A 180 -1.43 -16.78 6.99
N ASP A 181 -2.04 -17.95 7.20
CA ASP A 181 -2.01 -19.05 6.23
C ASP A 181 -2.70 -18.65 4.92
N ILE A 182 -3.83 -17.92 5.02
CA ILE A 182 -4.53 -17.39 3.85
C ILE A 182 -3.64 -16.42 3.05
N VAL A 183 -2.96 -15.49 3.71
CA VAL A 183 -2.08 -14.51 3.04
C VAL A 183 -0.88 -15.20 2.40
N ILE A 184 -0.26 -16.16 3.09
CA ILE A 184 0.84 -16.94 2.53
C ILE A 184 0.36 -17.73 1.29
N MET A 185 -0.75 -18.45 1.40
CA MET A 185 -1.33 -19.19 0.28
C MET A 185 -1.69 -18.26 -0.88
N ALA A 186 -2.30 -17.11 -0.60
CA ALA A 186 -2.66 -16.13 -1.62
C ALA A 186 -1.44 -15.60 -2.37
N SER A 187 -0.31 -15.35 -1.69
CA SER A 187 0.92 -14.89 -2.33
C SER A 187 1.53 -15.95 -3.27
N LEU A 188 1.37 -17.24 -2.95
CA LEU A 188 1.75 -18.32 -3.85
C LEU A 188 0.84 -18.35 -5.08
N VAL A 189 -0.48 -18.34 -4.86
CA VAL A 189 -1.51 -18.40 -5.90
C VAL A 189 -1.43 -17.20 -6.86
N GLU A 190 -1.07 -16.01 -6.34
CA GLU A 190 -0.92 -14.79 -7.12
C GLU A 190 0.08 -14.96 -8.27
N LYS A 191 1.16 -15.68 -8.03
CA LYS A 191 2.21 -15.94 -9.03
C LYS A 191 1.92 -17.11 -9.96
N GLU A 192 1.02 -18.02 -9.57
CA GLU A 192 0.76 -19.28 -10.28
C GLU A 192 -0.41 -19.19 -11.28
N ALA A 193 -1.36 -18.28 -11.06
CA ALA A 193 -2.57 -18.24 -11.87
C ALA A 193 -3.04 -16.80 -12.15
N ARG A 194 -3.62 -16.59 -13.32
CA ARG A 194 -4.05 -15.25 -13.76
C ARG A 194 -5.57 -15.00 -13.61
N SER A 195 -6.41 -16.03 -13.82
CA SER A 195 -7.85 -15.87 -13.71
C SER A 195 -8.38 -16.35 -12.37
N SER A 196 -9.47 -15.74 -11.86
CA SER A 196 -10.11 -16.09 -10.59
C SER A 196 -10.43 -17.58 -10.49
N GLY A 197 -10.95 -18.19 -11.56
CA GLY A 197 -11.25 -19.62 -11.60
C GLY A 197 -9.99 -20.49 -11.47
N ALA A 198 -8.89 -20.10 -12.13
CA ALA A 198 -7.61 -20.79 -12.04
C ALA A 198 -6.98 -20.59 -10.64
N LYS A 199 -7.02 -19.39 -10.09
CA LYS A 199 -6.56 -19.09 -8.73
C LYS A 199 -7.26 -19.97 -7.69
N ARG A 200 -8.59 -20.06 -7.75
CA ARG A 200 -9.37 -20.93 -6.84
C ARG A 200 -9.04 -22.41 -7.00
N MET A 201 -8.80 -22.87 -8.23
CA MET A 201 -8.41 -24.27 -8.50
C MET A 201 -7.00 -24.56 -7.96
N VAL A 202 -6.02 -23.68 -8.24
CA VAL A 202 -4.65 -23.80 -7.71
C VAL A 202 -4.65 -23.77 -6.19
N ALA A 203 -5.38 -22.84 -5.56
CA ALA A 203 -5.53 -22.82 -4.11
C ALA A 203 -6.06 -24.16 -3.57
N GLY A 204 -7.12 -24.73 -4.19
CA GLY A 204 -7.67 -26.04 -3.81
C GLY A 204 -6.64 -27.17 -3.92
N ILE A 205 -5.85 -27.18 -4.99
CA ILE A 205 -4.77 -28.15 -5.17
C ILE A 205 -3.70 -28.01 -4.09
N LEU A 206 -3.24 -26.79 -3.81
CA LEU A 206 -2.19 -26.55 -2.83
C LEU A 206 -2.66 -26.90 -1.41
N TRP A 207 -3.92 -26.57 -1.04
CA TRP A 207 -4.51 -27.02 0.23
C TRP A 207 -4.63 -28.54 0.32
N ASN A 208 -5.02 -29.22 -0.77
CA ASN A 208 -5.07 -30.70 -0.80
C ASN A 208 -3.67 -31.31 -0.60
N ARG A 209 -2.62 -30.71 -1.19
CA ARG A 209 -1.23 -31.15 -0.97
C ARG A 209 -0.81 -31.00 0.49
N LEU A 210 -1.12 -29.87 1.11
CA LEU A 210 -0.84 -29.64 2.54
C LEU A 210 -1.52 -30.68 3.43
N GLN A 211 -2.81 -30.94 3.22
CA GLN A 211 -3.58 -31.95 3.98
C GLN A 211 -2.98 -33.34 3.85
N ARG A 212 -2.39 -33.68 2.69
CA ARG A 212 -1.73 -34.98 2.44
C ARG A 212 -0.26 -35.01 2.85
N GLY A 213 0.28 -33.95 3.44
CA GLY A 213 1.69 -33.85 3.81
C GLY A 213 2.64 -33.87 2.61
N MET A 214 2.17 -33.48 1.42
CA MET A 214 2.97 -33.33 0.22
C MET A 214 3.72 -31.98 0.22
N PRO A 215 4.92 -31.91 -0.35
CA PRO A 215 5.59 -30.63 -0.58
C PRO A 215 4.80 -29.81 -1.62
N LEU A 216 4.77 -28.47 -1.49
CA LEU A 216 4.00 -27.61 -2.40
C LEU A 216 4.63 -27.52 -3.79
N GLN A 217 5.95 -27.52 -3.90
CA GLN A 217 6.72 -27.49 -5.17
C GLN A 217 6.28 -26.35 -6.09
N VAL A 218 6.23 -25.15 -5.53
CA VAL A 218 5.86 -23.91 -6.22
C VAL A 218 7.12 -23.18 -6.67
N ASP A 219 7.25 -22.96 -7.98
CA ASP A 219 8.47 -22.38 -8.58
C ASP A 219 8.64 -20.89 -8.28
N SER A 220 7.55 -20.18 -8.11
CA SER A 220 7.53 -18.72 -7.86
C SER A 220 8.27 -18.28 -6.59
N VAL A 221 8.44 -19.17 -5.60
CA VAL A 221 9.22 -18.91 -4.39
C VAL A 221 10.68 -18.55 -4.69
N PHE A 222 11.27 -19.07 -5.80
CA PHE A 222 12.65 -18.79 -6.16
C PHE A 222 12.86 -17.35 -6.61
N GLY A 223 11.85 -16.74 -7.24
CA GLY A 223 11.87 -15.31 -7.52
C GLY A 223 12.04 -14.48 -6.24
N TYR A 224 11.32 -14.83 -5.19
CA TYR A 224 11.43 -14.19 -3.87
C TYR A 224 12.79 -14.45 -3.21
N ILE A 225 13.26 -15.71 -3.19
CA ILE A 225 14.55 -16.12 -2.61
C ILE A 225 15.71 -15.33 -3.26
N TYR A 226 15.70 -15.18 -4.58
CA TYR A 226 16.76 -14.48 -5.31
C TYR A 226 16.51 -12.99 -5.54
N GLY A 227 15.36 -12.48 -5.09
CA GLY A 227 15.02 -11.07 -5.24
C GLY A 227 14.76 -10.64 -6.67
N ARG A 228 14.14 -11.50 -7.46
CA ARG A 228 13.82 -11.26 -8.88
C ARG A 228 12.30 -11.34 -9.08
N SER A 229 11.74 -10.43 -9.87
CA SER A 229 10.29 -10.41 -10.16
C SER A 229 9.82 -11.60 -10.98
N THR A 230 10.69 -12.10 -11.85
CA THR A 230 10.47 -13.31 -12.66
C THR A 230 11.71 -14.19 -12.59
N TYR A 231 11.51 -15.47 -12.35
CA TYR A 231 12.61 -16.43 -12.27
C TYR A 231 12.10 -17.82 -12.62
N ALA A 232 12.79 -18.49 -13.55
CA ALA A 232 12.57 -19.91 -13.84
C ALA A 232 13.69 -20.70 -13.15
N PRO A 233 13.39 -21.53 -12.14
CA PRO A 233 14.42 -22.24 -11.38
C PRO A 233 15.10 -23.31 -12.23
N SER A 234 16.43 -23.41 -12.08
CA SER A 234 17.22 -24.53 -12.56
C SER A 234 17.10 -25.72 -11.60
N LEU A 235 17.54 -26.90 -12.06
CA LEU A 235 17.58 -28.08 -11.17
C LEU A 235 18.49 -27.89 -9.93
N ALA A 236 19.50 -27.00 -10.03
CA ALA A 236 20.35 -26.65 -8.89
C ALA A 236 19.60 -25.80 -7.88
N ASP A 237 18.73 -24.89 -8.35
CA ASP A 237 17.94 -24.02 -7.48
C ASP A 237 16.95 -24.82 -6.63
N LEU A 238 16.40 -25.92 -7.16
CA LEU A 238 15.49 -26.79 -6.40
C LEU A 238 16.13 -27.40 -5.14
N ARG A 239 17.46 -27.32 -5.02
CA ARG A 239 18.24 -27.82 -3.88
C ARG A 239 18.77 -26.73 -2.96
N VAL A 240 18.47 -25.44 -3.24
CA VAL A 240 18.94 -24.33 -2.40
C VAL A 240 18.36 -24.46 -0.99
N ASN A 241 19.23 -24.36 0.02
CA ASN A 241 18.82 -24.39 1.41
C ASN A 241 18.23 -23.03 1.83
N SER A 242 16.93 -22.87 1.59
CA SER A 242 16.15 -21.70 2.01
C SER A 242 14.88 -22.20 2.69
N PRO A 243 14.44 -21.60 3.79
CA PRO A 243 13.18 -21.96 4.43
C PRO A 243 11.95 -21.72 3.53
N TYR A 244 12.09 -20.90 2.49
CA TYR A 244 11.06 -20.69 1.47
C TYR A 244 11.03 -21.76 0.38
N ASN A 245 12.03 -22.66 0.32
CA ASN A 245 12.08 -23.68 -0.72
C ASN A 245 11.03 -24.78 -0.48
N THR A 246 9.91 -24.67 -1.18
CA THR A 246 8.76 -25.59 -1.09
C THR A 246 8.99 -26.95 -1.73
N TYR A 247 10.16 -27.21 -2.33
CA TYR A 247 10.60 -28.53 -2.77
C TYR A 247 11.27 -29.33 -1.66
N LEU A 248 11.99 -28.64 -0.76
CA LEU A 248 12.70 -29.27 0.36
C LEU A 248 11.87 -29.29 1.64
N HIS A 249 11.07 -28.26 1.87
CA HIS A 249 10.30 -28.12 3.09
C HIS A 249 8.81 -28.35 2.82
N LYS A 250 8.20 -29.20 3.65
CA LYS A 250 6.75 -29.44 3.66
C LYS A 250 6.05 -28.31 4.44
N GLY A 251 4.80 -28.08 4.12
CA GLY A 251 4.02 -27.02 4.73
C GLY A 251 4.05 -25.72 3.92
N LEU A 252 3.46 -24.68 4.49
CA LEU A 252 3.57 -23.32 3.97
C LEU A 252 4.98 -22.77 4.22
N PRO A 253 5.50 -21.90 3.35
CA PRO A 253 6.73 -21.15 3.63
C PRO A 253 6.53 -20.26 4.89
N PRO A 254 7.62 -19.75 5.50
CA PRO A 254 7.54 -19.01 6.77
C PRO A 254 6.83 -17.65 6.67
N GLY A 255 6.59 -17.18 5.47
CA GLY A 255 5.86 -15.93 5.20
C GLY A 255 5.44 -15.79 3.75
N PRO A 256 4.67 -14.74 3.41
CA PRO A 256 4.29 -14.42 2.04
C PRO A 256 5.50 -14.12 1.16
N ILE A 257 5.38 -14.40 -0.14
CA ILE A 257 6.43 -14.13 -1.14
C ILE A 257 6.17 -12.86 -1.97
N ASP A 258 5.02 -12.24 -1.77
CA ASP A 258 4.60 -10.97 -2.37
C ASP A 258 3.36 -10.41 -1.67
N ASN A 259 2.83 -9.29 -2.17
CA ASN A 259 1.58 -8.71 -1.72
C ASN A 259 0.46 -9.06 -2.71
N PRO A 260 -0.43 -10.01 -2.34
CA PRO A 260 -1.46 -10.50 -3.24
C PRO A 260 -2.62 -9.52 -3.40
N GLY A 261 -3.31 -9.61 -4.54
CA GLY A 261 -4.59 -8.95 -4.79
C GLY A 261 -5.77 -9.61 -4.07
N LEU A 262 -6.91 -8.92 -4.09
CA LEU A 262 -8.14 -9.40 -3.43
C LEU A 262 -8.60 -10.77 -3.96
N ASP A 263 -8.51 -10.95 -5.28
CA ASP A 263 -8.91 -12.18 -5.95
C ASP A 263 -8.11 -13.42 -5.50
N SER A 264 -6.80 -13.24 -5.22
CA SER A 264 -5.95 -14.32 -4.68
C SER A 264 -6.23 -14.59 -3.20
N LEU A 265 -6.53 -13.54 -2.41
CA LEU A 265 -6.95 -13.68 -1.02
C LEU A 265 -8.29 -14.42 -0.92
N GLU A 266 -9.25 -14.07 -1.77
CA GLU A 266 -10.53 -14.77 -1.88
C GLU A 266 -10.34 -16.23 -2.33
N ALA A 267 -9.49 -16.48 -3.33
CA ALA A 267 -9.20 -17.82 -3.82
C ALA A 267 -8.56 -18.71 -2.74
N ALA A 268 -7.68 -18.15 -1.90
CA ALA A 268 -7.08 -18.87 -0.79
C ALA A 268 -8.08 -19.15 0.34
N ALA A 269 -8.99 -18.20 0.65
CA ALA A 269 -10.01 -18.36 1.68
C ALA A 269 -11.17 -19.26 1.23
N ASN A 270 -11.54 -19.24 -0.06
CA ASN A 270 -12.65 -19.99 -0.64
C ASN A 270 -12.20 -20.76 -1.89
N PRO A 271 -11.31 -21.76 -1.72
CA PRO A 271 -10.76 -22.52 -2.84
C PRO A 271 -11.81 -23.39 -3.53
N ALA A 272 -11.54 -23.75 -4.80
CA ALA A 272 -12.37 -24.72 -5.49
C ALA A 272 -12.25 -26.12 -4.82
N LYS A 273 -13.39 -26.74 -4.57
CA LYS A 273 -13.42 -28.13 -4.12
C LYS A 273 -12.96 -29.05 -5.26
N THR A 274 -11.85 -29.74 -5.08
CA THR A 274 -11.25 -30.58 -6.11
C THR A 274 -10.52 -31.77 -5.51
N ASN A 275 -10.31 -32.81 -6.31
CA ASN A 275 -9.44 -33.95 -5.97
C ASN A 275 -8.07 -33.87 -6.67
N TYR A 276 -7.83 -32.83 -7.47
CA TYR A 276 -6.55 -32.65 -8.15
C TYR A 276 -5.42 -32.37 -7.17
N LEU A 277 -4.21 -32.80 -7.56
CA LEU A 277 -2.97 -32.65 -6.81
C LEU A 277 -1.86 -32.01 -7.64
N TYR A 278 -2.04 -31.94 -8.94
CA TYR A 278 -1.06 -31.41 -9.90
C TYR A 278 -1.71 -30.47 -10.89
N TYR A 279 -0.94 -29.50 -11.34
CA TYR A 279 -1.31 -28.57 -12.40
C TYR A 279 -0.10 -28.19 -13.24
N LEU A 280 -0.33 -27.74 -14.43
CA LEU A 280 0.65 -27.06 -15.28
C LEU A 280 -0.09 -26.09 -16.22
N THR A 281 0.61 -25.07 -16.69
CA THR A 281 0.13 -24.22 -17.78
C THR A 281 0.76 -24.71 -19.07
N GLY A 282 -0.07 -25.15 -20.01
CA GLY A 282 0.38 -25.63 -21.31
C GLY A 282 0.83 -24.51 -22.25
N THR A 283 1.49 -24.86 -23.35
CA THR A 283 1.84 -23.91 -24.43
C THR A 283 0.60 -23.32 -25.11
N ASP A 284 -0.57 -23.94 -24.94
CA ASP A 284 -1.88 -23.43 -25.34
C ASP A 284 -2.41 -22.30 -24.42
N GLY A 285 -1.63 -21.92 -23.38
CA GLY A 285 -2.01 -20.93 -22.40
C GLY A 285 -3.10 -21.38 -21.42
N ARG A 286 -3.49 -22.64 -21.40
CA ARG A 286 -4.51 -23.20 -20.53
C ARG A 286 -3.88 -23.97 -19.37
N MET A 287 -4.60 -23.99 -18.26
CA MET A 287 -4.22 -24.83 -17.13
C MET A 287 -4.77 -26.25 -17.29
N HIS A 288 -3.91 -27.22 -17.08
CA HIS A 288 -4.22 -28.65 -17.10
C HIS A 288 -4.00 -29.24 -15.72
N TYR A 289 -5.00 -29.95 -15.22
CA TYR A 289 -5.04 -30.51 -13.87
C TYR A 289 -4.94 -32.03 -13.90
N ALA A 290 -4.40 -32.62 -12.83
CA ALA A 290 -4.28 -34.06 -12.70
C ALA A 290 -4.44 -34.52 -11.23
N MET A 291 -5.03 -35.67 -11.02
CA MET A 291 -5.17 -36.32 -9.71
C MET A 291 -3.95 -37.15 -9.33
N THR A 292 -3.29 -37.71 -10.33
CA THR A 292 -2.12 -38.61 -10.13
C THR A 292 -0.88 -38.05 -10.84
N TYR A 293 0.30 -38.49 -10.38
CA TYR A 293 1.56 -38.11 -11.03
C TYR A 293 1.64 -38.66 -12.46
N ALA A 294 1.10 -39.87 -12.72
CA ALA A 294 1.08 -40.45 -14.06
C ALA A 294 0.27 -39.59 -15.05
N GLU A 295 -0.89 -39.10 -14.62
CA GLU A 295 -1.69 -38.15 -15.41
C GLU A 295 -0.94 -36.83 -15.63
N HIS A 296 -0.25 -36.31 -14.61
CA HIS A 296 0.57 -35.11 -14.71
C HIS A 296 1.70 -35.28 -15.75
N GLU A 297 2.41 -36.39 -15.71
CA GLU A 297 3.45 -36.71 -16.71
C GLU A 297 2.85 -36.85 -18.12
N ALA A 298 1.66 -37.40 -18.26
CA ALA A 298 0.96 -37.44 -19.55
C ALA A 298 0.60 -36.03 -20.03
N ASN A 299 0.12 -35.16 -19.13
CA ASN A 299 -0.15 -33.75 -19.45
C ASN A 299 1.15 -33.00 -19.83
N ARG A 300 2.26 -33.23 -19.13
CA ARG A 300 3.57 -32.61 -19.47
C ARG A 300 3.97 -32.99 -20.90
N ARG A 301 3.96 -34.25 -21.25
CA ARG A 301 4.29 -34.73 -22.62
C ARG A 301 3.38 -34.16 -23.69
N LYS A 302 2.11 -33.94 -23.37
CA LYS A 302 1.12 -33.46 -24.34
C LYS A 302 1.12 -31.96 -24.52
N TYR A 303 1.32 -31.19 -23.45
CA TYR A 303 1.10 -29.74 -23.42
C TYR A 303 2.38 -28.92 -23.19
N LEU A 304 3.52 -29.57 -22.88
CA LEU A 304 4.86 -28.97 -22.75
C LEU A 304 5.85 -29.74 -23.62
N PRO A 305 5.79 -29.61 -24.94
CA PRO A 305 6.72 -30.27 -25.86
C PRO A 305 8.14 -29.75 -25.77
#